data_68bef3154deeeebcd4912adaa31a5189
#
_entry.id   68bef3154deeeebcd4912adaa31a5189
#
_cell.length_a   1.000
_cell.length_b   1.000
_cell.length_c   1.000
_cell.angle_alpha   90.00
_cell.angle_beta   90.00
_cell.angle_gamma   90.00
#
_symmetry.space_group_name_H-M   'P 1'
#
loop_
_entity.id
_entity.type
_entity.pdbx_description
1 polymer ?
#
loop_
_entity_poly.entity_id
_entity_poly.type
_entity_poly.pdbx_seq_one_letter_code
_entity_poly.pdbx_strand_id
1 'polypeptide(L)'
;MQYYRWAVSTFSFLFIFSITALSNANAATLTGKVAFQGTAPPAQIIKADADPRCKLMHPNGIAADEVIVNPNGTLKNVFVYVKEGLAGKTFEAPKATVVFDQKGCQYSPKVFGIQVNQPLEIVNSDDTLHNVHALPANSQPFNLGMPIKGMKIKRTFTKPEVMVKIKCEVHPWMRAYAGVLDHPFFAVTGGDGTFEIKDIPPGQYVLEAWHEKYGTTTQAVTVTADNQEIQFQFKA
;
A
#
# COMPACT_ATOMS: atom_id res chain seq x y z
N MET A 1 51.48 74.24 -18.96
CA MET A 1 51.16 72.83 -19.13
C MET A 1 50.55 72.29 -17.86
N GLN A 2 49.25 72.04 -17.85
CA GLN A 2 48.50 71.68 -16.66
C GLN A 2 48.10 70.21 -16.79
N TYR A 3 48.65 69.33 -15.89
CA TYR A 3 48.35 67.92 -15.91
C TYR A 3 47.13 67.66 -15.01
N TYR A 4 46.03 67.17 -15.65
CA TYR A 4 44.85 66.63 -14.98
C TYR A 4 45.12 65.15 -14.56
N ARG A 5 45.07 64.89 -13.24
CA ARG A 5 45.10 63.53 -12.69
C ARG A 5 43.68 63.06 -12.54
N TRP A 6 43.34 61.97 -13.28
CA TRP A 6 42.06 61.24 -13.10
C TRP A 6 42.23 60.25 -11.95
N ALA A 7 41.38 60.38 -10.92
CA ALA A 7 41.28 59.40 -9.86
C ALA A 7 40.27 58.31 -10.29
N VAL A 8 40.76 57.11 -10.45
CA VAL A 8 39.91 55.93 -10.71
C VAL A 8 39.46 55.38 -9.36
N SER A 9 38.19 55.55 -9.03
CA SER A 9 37.54 54.93 -7.84
C SER A 9 37.09 53.52 -8.17
N THR A 10 37.79 52.53 -7.61
CA THR A 10 37.40 51.11 -7.70
C THR A 10 36.33 50.81 -6.67
N PHE A 11 35.06 50.68 -7.14
CA PHE A 11 33.98 50.16 -6.30
C PHE A 11 34.08 48.64 -6.25
N SER A 12 34.54 48.08 -5.12
CA SER A 12 34.46 46.65 -4.84
C SER A 12 33.03 46.26 -4.44
N PHE A 13 32.34 45.59 -5.33
CA PHE A 13 31.06 44.93 -5.02
C PHE A 13 31.35 43.65 -4.24
N LEU A 14 31.05 43.65 -2.93
CA LEU A 14 31.02 42.43 -2.12
C LEU A 14 29.74 41.65 -2.47
N PHE A 15 29.89 40.59 -3.25
CA PHE A 15 28.82 39.60 -3.44
C PHE A 15 28.71 38.76 -2.16
N ILE A 16 27.69 39.04 -1.33
CA ILE A 16 27.30 38.18 -0.22
C ILE A 16 26.57 36.95 -0.79
N PHE A 17 27.29 35.82 -0.94
CA PHE A 17 26.70 34.56 -1.24
C PHE A 17 25.93 34.04 0.01
N SER A 18 24.61 34.24 0.06
CA SER A 18 23.76 33.58 1.04
C SER A 18 23.74 32.10 0.77
N ILE A 19 24.53 31.32 1.50
CA ILE A 19 24.44 29.88 1.55
C ILE A 19 23.14 29.55 2.31
N THR A 20 22.07 29.32 1.59
CA THR A 20 20.89 28.67 2.19
C THR A 20 21.28 27.23 2.54
N ALA A 21 21.50 26.98 3.82
CA ALA A 21 21.64 25.63 4.34
C ALA A 21 20.34 24.89 4.02
N LEU A 22 20.38 23.97 3.08
CA LEU A 22 19.36 22.94 2.91
C LEU A 22 19.41 22.11 4.20
N SER A 23 18.51 22.40 5.14
CA SER A 23 18.26 21.52 6.27
C SER A 23 17.79 20.18 5.68
N ASN A 24 18.62 19.14 5.78
CA ASN A 24 18.18 17.76 5.58
C ASN A 24 17.11 17.50 6.66
N ALA A 25 15.85 17.72 6.31
CA ALA A 25 14.76 17.33 7.17
C ALA A 25 14.80 15.79 7.26
N ASN A 26 15.18 15.28 8.44
CA ASN A 26 15.18 13.85 8.69
C ASN A 26 13.78 13.32 8.44
N ALA A 27 13.68 12.31 7.59
CA ALA A 27 12.43 11.60 7.35
C ALA A 27 12.03 10.85 8.62
N ALA A 28 10.74 10.87 8.95
CA ALA A 28 10.17 10.20 10.11
C ALA A 28 9.59 8.83 9.75
N THR A 29 9.39 8.00 10.77
CA THR A 29 8.59 6.78 10.66
C THR A 29 7.27 7.00 11.39
N LEU A 30 6.16 6.77 10.69
CA LEU A 30 4.83 6.68 11.31
C LEU A 30 4.55 5.23 11.64
N THR A 31 4.36 4.94 12.92
CA THR A 31 3.89 3.65 13.39
C THR A 31 2.46 3.76 13.88
N GLY A 32 1.73 2.68 13.94
CA GLY A 32 0.39 2.74 14.51
C GLY A 32 -0.29 1.40 14.61
N LYS A 33 -1.53 1.46 15.12
CA LYS A 33 -2.41 0.31 15.29
C LYS A 33 -3.80 0.64 14.77
N VAL A 34 -4.48 -0.39 14.28
CA VAL A 34 -5.88 -0.29 13.89
C VAL A 34 -6.72 -1.11 14.84
N ALA A 35 -7.43 -0.44 15.75
CA ALA A 35 -8.30 -1.06 16.73
C ALA A 35 -9.66 -1.42 16.12
N PHE A 36 -10.29 -2.45 16.67
CA PHE A 36 -11.67 -2.82 16.39
C PHE A 36 -12.54 -2.67 17.63
N GLN A 37 -13.63 -1.95 17.51
CA GLN A 37 -14.61 -1.77 18.58
C GLN A 37 -15.90 -2.52 18.26
N GLY A 38 -16.33 -3.37 19.16
CA GLY A 38 -17.55 -4.16 19.04
C GLY A 38 -17.27 -5.66 19.12
N THR A 39 -18.28 -6.46 18.79
CA THR A 39 -18.14 -7.91 18.77
C THR A 39 -17.64 -8.36 17.40
N ALA A 40 -16.53 -9.10 17.38
CA ALA A 40 -16.03 -9.70 16.15
C ALA A 40 -17.11 -10.61 15.52
N PRO A 41 -17.40 -10.47 14.23
CA PRO A 41 -18.32 -11.39 13.58
C PRO A 41 -17.78 -12.82 13.65
N PRO A 42 -18.66 -13.83 13.78
CA PRO A 42 -18.20 -15.23 13.76
C PRO A 42 -17.54 -15.53 12.42
N ALA A 43 -16.42 -16.25 12.47
CA ALA A 43 -15.72 -16.68 11.25
C ALA A 43 -16.66 -17.60 10.44
N GLN A 44 -17.01 -17.17 9.23
CA GLN A 44 -17.74 -18.02 8.30
C GLN A 44 -16.80 -19.05 7.70
N ILE A 45 -17.26 -20.31 7.59
CA ILE A 45 -16.52 -21.35 6.91
C ILE A 45 -17.05 -21.51 5.50
N ILE A 46 -16.20 -21.27 4.52
CA ILE A 46 -16.48 -21.40 3.10
C ILE A 46 -16.19 -22.83 2.68
N LYS A 47 -17.17 -23.51 2.09
CA LYS A 47 -16.96 -24.85 1.53
C LYS A 47 -16.17 -24.73 0.23
N ALA A 48 -15.02 -25.39 0.15
CA ALA A 48 -14.17 -25.41 -1.04
C ALA A 48 -14.49 -26.63 -1.94
N ASP A 49 -15.73 -27.13 -1.89
CA ASP A 49 -16.15 -28.39 -2.52
C ASP A 49 -16.26 -28.34 -4.05
N ALA A 50 -16.30 -27.14 -4.62
CA ALA A 50 -16.40 -26.95 -6.07
C ALA A 50 -15.12 -27.39 -6.83
N ASP A 51 -13.98 -27.45 -6.15
CA ASP A 51 -12.71 -27.92 -6.69
C ASP A 51 -12.16 -29.07 -5.83
N PRO A 52 -11.94 -30.28 -6.40
CA PRO A 52 -11.44 -31.42 -5.64
C PRO A 52 -10.07 -31.19 -5.00
N ARG A 53 -9.18 -30.39 -5.61
CA ARG A 53 -7.86 -30.08 -5.05
C ARG A 53 -8.00 -29.14 -3.86
N CYS A 54 -8.85 -28.11 -3.98
CA CYS A 54 -9.14 -27.20 -2.87
C CYS A 54 -9.81 -27.94 -1.70
N LYS A 55 -10.73 -28.85 -1.99
CA LYS A 55 -11.37 -29.72 -0.97
C LYS A 55 -10.36 -30.58 -0.22
N LEU A 56 -9.39 -31.17 -0.93
CA LEU A 56 -8.32 -31.97 -0.30
C LEU A 56 -7.43 -31.14 0.61
N MET A 57 -7.09 -29.91 0.22
CA MET A 57 -6.31 -28.99 1.03
C MET A 57 -7.09 -28.45 2.23
N HIS A 58 -8.42 -28.34 2.11
CA HIS A 58 -9.31 -27.78 3.12
C HIS A 58 -10.51 -28.68 3.40
N PRO A 59 -10.31 -29.87 4.00
CA PRO A 59 -11.40 -30.81 4.23
C PRO A 59 -12.51 -30.26 5.14
N ASN A 60 -12.17 -29.31 6.02
CA ASN A 60 -13.10 -28.62 6.93
C ASN A 60 -13.55 -27.24 6.39
N GLY A 61 -13.21 -26.90 5.15
CA GLY A 61 -13.48 -25.58 4.55
C GLY A 61 -12.41 -24.54 4.85
N ILE A 62 -12.59 -23.35 4.29
CA ILE A 62 -11.68 -22.21 4.40
C ILE A 62 -12.34 -21.16 5.31
N ALA A 63 -11.64 -20.69 6.33
CA ALA A 63 -12.14 -19.56 7.12
C ALA A 63 -12.18 -18.30 6.24
N ALA A 64 -13.34 -17.64 6.21
CA ALA A 64 -13.47 -16.35 5.51
C ALA A 64 -12.52 -15.33 6.11
N ASP A 65 -11.84 -14.58 5.24
CA ASP A 65 -10.81 -13.61 5.57
C ASP A 65 -11.24 -12.15 5.40
N GLU A 66 -12.56 -11.93 5.22
CA GLU A 66 -13.13 -10.58 5.07
C GLU A 66 -12.90 -9.72 6.32
N VAL A 67 -13.10 -10.31 7.50
CA VAL A 67 -12.86 -9.64 8.79
C VAL A 67 -12.02 -10.53 9.68
N ILE A 68 -10.82 -10.09 9.98
CA ILE A 68 -9.92 -10.78 10.91
C ILE A 68 -9.62 -9.85 12.08
N VAL A 69 -10.29 -10.10 13.20
CA VAL A 69 -10.00 -9.44 14.47
C VAL A 69 -8.95 -10.26 15.21
N ASN A 70 -7.81 -9.65 15.46
CA ASN A 70 -6.70 -10.28 16.19
C ASN A 70 -7.04 -10.47 17.68
N PRO A 71 -6.39 -11.38 18.41
CA PRO A 71 -6.66 -11.60 19.85
C PRO A 71 -6.49 -10.38 20.73
N ASN A 72 -5.70 -9.39 20.30
CA ASN A 72 -5.47 -8.13 20.98
C ASN A 72 -6.51 -7.03 20.64
N GLY A 73 -7.60 -7.38 19.94
CA GLY A 73 -8.67 -6.45 19.57
C GLY A 73 -8.35 -5.52 18.40
N THR A 74 -7.34 -5.84 17.59
CA THR A 74 -6.98 -5.06 16.39
C THR A 74 -7.44 -5.74 15.10
N LEU A 75 -7.46 -5.00 13.98
CA LEU A 75 -7.81 -5.51 12.67
C LEU A 75 -6.57 -5.83 11.81
N LYS A 76 -6.58 -7.02 11.19
CA LYS A 76 -5.67 -7.39 10.10
C LYS A 76 -6.21 -6.91 8.75
N ASN A 77 -5.33 -6.81 7.76
CA ASN A 77 -5.66 -6.47 6.37
C ASN A 77 -6.27 -5.07 6.18
N VAL A 78 -5.94 -4.13 7.05
CA VAL A 78 -6.29 -2.71 6.85
C VAL A 78 -5.18 -2.05 6.05
N PHE A 79 -5.54 -1.41 4.95
CA PHE A 79 -4.61 -0.61 4.14
C PHE A 79 -4.57 0.82 4.68
N VAL A 80 -3.40 1.26 5.12
CA VAL A 80 -3.17 2.63 5.63
C VAL A 80 -2.24 3.36 4.67
N TYR A 81 -2.60 4.57 4.25
CA TYR A 81 -1.81 5.32 3.30
C TYR A 81 -1.96 6.84 3.47
N VAL A 82 -1.01 7.59 2.92
CA VAL A 82 -1.08 9.04 2.84
C VAL A 82 -2.03 9.41 1.69
N LYS A 83 -3.19 9.98 2.04
CA LYS A 83 -4.20 10.40 1.08
C LYS A 83 -3.94 11.80 0.53
N GLU A 84 -3.47 12.72 1.39
CA GLU A 84 -3.23 14.12 1.03
C GLU A 84 -1.93 14.64 1.65
N GLY A 85 -1.37 15.71 1.10
CA GLY A 85 -0.16 16.37 1.59
C GLY A 85 1.09 16.11 0.74
N LEU A 86 0.95 15.35 -0.37
CA LEU A 86 2.05 15.04 -1.29
C LEU A 86 1.97 15.79 -2.63
N ALA A 87 1.07 16.77 -2.75
CA ALA A 87 0.89 17.52 -4.00
C ALA A 87 2.22 18.10 -4.52
N GLY A 88 2.49 17.93 -5.82
CA GLY A 88 3.70 18.39 -6.49
C GLY A 88 4.96 17.57 -6.21
N LYS A 89 4.88 16.51 -5.39
CA LYS A 89 6.00 15.56 -5.19
C LYS A 89 5.85 14.39 -6.15
N THR A 90 6.99 13.94 -6.68
CA THR A 90 7.07 12.75 -7.56
C THR A 90 7.96 11.70 -6.91
N PHE A 91 7.59 10.45 -7.07
CA PHE A 91 8.30 9.31 -6.49
C PHE A 91 8.58 8.27 -7.58
N GLU A 92 9.80 7.79 -7.64
CA GLU A 92 10.15 6.70 -8.56
C GLU A 92 9.54 5.38 -8.06
N ALA A 93 8.97 4.61 -9.00
CA ALA A 93 8.50 3.27 -8.68
C ALA A 93 9.68 2.34 -8.32
N PRO A 94 9.59 1.56 -7.25
CA PRO A 94 10.61 0.57 -6.90
C PRO A 94 10.79 -0.45 -8.02
N LYS A 95 12.04 -0.85 -8.28
CA LYS A 95 12.34 -1.97 -9.20
C LYS A 95 12.01 -3.32 -8.57
N ALA A 96 11.89 -3.37 -7.26
CA ALA A 96 11.51 -4.57 -6.51
C ALA A 96 10.10 -5.02 -6.92
N THR A 97 9.97 -6.31 -7.21
CA THR A 97 8.71 -6.91 -7.65
C THR A 97 7.82 -7.22 -6.44
N VAL A 98 6.56 -6.82 -6.51
CA VAL A 98 5.52 -7.30 -5.58
C VAL A 98 5.07 -8.67 -6.05
N VAL A 99 5.07 -9.66 -5.15
CA VAL A 99 4.61 -11.03 -5.46
C VAL A 99 3.16 -11.19 -4.98
N PHE A 100 2.32 -11.66 -5.89
CA PHE A 100 0.92 -11.99 -5.64
C PHE A 100 0.69 -13.46 -5.98
N ASP A 101 0.52 -14.30 -4.96
CA ASP A 101 0.49 -15.76 -5.09
C ASP A 101 -0.92 -16.32 -4.92
N GLN A 102 -1.21 -17.39 -5.66
CA GLN A 102 -2.38 -18.24 -5.57
C GLN A 102 -1.91 -19.54 -4.91
N LYS A 103 -2.13 -19.65 -3.60
CA LYS A 103 -1.61 -20.76 -2.80
C LYS A 103 -2.65 -21.22 -1.77
N GLY A 104 -2.89 -22.52 -1.72
CA GLY A 104 -3.90 -23.10 -0.85
C GLY A 104 -5.31 -22.63 -1.21
N CYS A 105 -5.59 -22.45 -2.51
CA CYS A 105 -6.87 -21.92 -3.01
C CYS A 105 -7.26 -20.58 -2.38
N GLN A 106 -6.28 -19.74 -2.09
CA GLN A 106 -6.42 -18.38 -1.58
C GLN A 106 -5.43 -17.45 -2.26
N TYR A 107 -5.75 -16.16 -2.30
CA TYR A 107 -4.80 -15.14 -2.70
C TYR A 107 -3.93 -14.69 -1.52
N SER A 108 -2.65 -14.53 -1.77
CA SER A 108 -1.68 -14.02 -0.79
C SER A 108 -0.75 -12.99 -1.44
N PRO A 109 -0.68 -11.78 -0.89
CA PRO A 109 -1.45 -11.26 0.24
C PRO A 109 -2.91 -10.93 -0.14
N LYS A 110 -3.81 -10.93 0.85
CA LYS A 110 -5.23 -10.52 0.69
C LYS A 110 -5.39 -9.04 0.34
N VAL A 111 -4.61 -8.20 1.01
CA VAL A 111 -4.53 -6.75 0.78
C VAL A 111 -3.07 -6.38 0.63
N PHE A 112 -2.75 -5.57 -0.38
CA PHE A 112 -1.38 -5.11 -0.60
C PHE A 112 -1.33 -3.72 -1.23
N GLY A 113 -0.22 -3.03 -1.00
CA GLY A 113 0.10 -1.80 -1.71
C GLY A 113 1.11 -2.04 -2.82
N ILE A 114 1.00 -1.27 -3.89
CA ILE A 114 1.92 -1.26 -5.01
C ILE A 114 1.99 0.14 -5.60
N GLN A 115 3.18 0.57 -6.02
CA GLN A 115 3.28 1.85 -6.72
C GLN A 115 2.90 1.69 -8.20
N VAL A 116 2.43 2.80 -8.77
CA VAL A 116 2.20 2.93 -10.22
C VAL A 116 3.47 2.50 -10.97
N ASN A 117 3.35 1.65 -11.98
CA ASN A 117 4.42 1.06 -12.78
C ASN A 117 5.38 0.12 -12.04
N GLN A 118 5.20 -0.16 -10.75
CA GLN A 118 5.96 -1.18 -10.05
C GLN A 118 5.59 -2.58 -10.58
N PRO A 119 6.57 -3.49 -10.79
CA PRO A 119 6.27 -4.84 -11.27
C PRO A 119 5.47 -5.65 -10.27
N LEU A 120 4.36 -6.25 -10.73
CA LEU A 120 3.57 -7.26 -10.02
C LEU A 120 3.84 -8.62 -10.64
N GLU A 121 4.44 -9.56 -9.92
CA GLU A 121 4.58 -10.95 -10.33
C GLU A 121 3.43 -11.77 -9.74
N ILE A 122 2.58 -12.27 -10.60
CA ILE A 122 1.47 -13.14 -10.26
C ILE A 122 1.93 -14.59 -10.39
N VAL A 123 1.75 -15.39 -9.34
CA VAL A 123 2.23 -16.77 -9.27
C VAL A 123 1.04 -17.70 -9.02
N ASN A 124 1.06 -18.90 -9.62
CA ASN A 124 0.20 -20.02 -9.21
C ASN A 124 1.06 -21.08 -8.52
N SER A 125 0.93 -21.22 -7.21
CA SER A 125 1.66 -22.22 -6.41
C SER A 125 0.87 -23.51 -6.18
N ASP A 126 -0.40 -23.58 -6.64
CA ASP A 126 -1.26 -24.75 -6.52
C ASP A 126 -1.26 -25.62 -7.79
N ASP A 127 -1.53 -26.89 -7.61
CA ASP A 127 -1.72 -27.85 -8.70
C ASP A 127 -3.20 -27.90 -9.15
N THR A 128 -3.76 -26.74 -9.42
CA THR A 128 -5.11 -26.55 -9.97
C THR A 128 -5.17 -25.25 -10.76
N LEU A 129 -6.20 -25.15 -11.61
CA LEU A 129 -6.48 -23.92 -12.34
C LEU A 129 -6.93 -22.82 -11.40
N HIS A 130 -6.22 -21.73 -11.39
CA HIS A 130 -6.65 -20.46 -10.85
C HIS A 130 -6.80 -19.38 -11.92
N ASN A 131 -7.38 -18.27 -11.54
CA ASN A 131 -7.58 -17.13 -12.41
C ASN A 131 -7.36 -15.85 -11.61
N VAL A 132 -6.73 -14.86 -12.20
CA VAL A 132 -6.56 -13.52 -11.60
C VAL A 132 -7.24 -12.50 -12.49
N HIS A 133 -8.41 -12.04 -12.08
CA HIS A 133 -9.19 -11.01 -12.74
C HIS A 133 -9.10 -9.72 -11.93
N ALA A 134 -8.23 -8.80 -12.34
CA ALA A 134 -8.12 -7.48 -11.76
C ALA A 134 -9.06 -6.50 -12.48
N LEU A 135 -9.81 -5.73 -11.70
CA LEU A 135 -10.88 -4.84 -12.14
C LEU A 135 -10.58 -3.37 -11.78
N PRO A 136 -9.48 -2.79 -12.27
CA PRO A 136 -9.23 -1.38 -12.05
C PRO A 136 -10.18 -0.52 -12.89
N ALA A 137 -10.60 0.63 -12.35
CA ALA A 137 -11.34 1.64 -13.09
C ALA A 137 -10.40 2.56 -13.92
N ASN A 138 -9.19 2.79 -13.44
CA ASN A 138 -8.26 3.77 -14.00
C ASN A 138 -7.12 3.15 -14.83
N SER A 139 -6.76 1.91 -14.59
CA SER A 139 -5.73 1.17 -15.35
C SER A 139 -6.37 0.17 -16.31
N GLN A 140 -5.55 -0.43 -17.18
CA GLN A 140 -6.01 -1.52 -18.05
C GLN A 140 -6.38 -2.75 -17.21
N PRO A 141 -7.63 -3.26 -17.27
CA PRO A 141 -7.99 -4.49 -16.61
C PRO A 141 -7.31 -5.70 -17.27
N PHE A 142 -7.14 -6.76 -16.49
CA PHE A 142 -6.63 -8.03 -17.01
C PHE A 142 -7.32 -9.22 -16.36
N ASN A 143 -7.46 -10.28 -17.15
CA ASN A 143 -8.06 -11.55 -16.74
C ASN A 143 -7.14 -12.69 -17.19
N LEU A 144 -6.50 -13.38 -16.26
CA LEU A 144 -5.41 -14.32 -16.51
C LEU A 144 -5.76 -15.68 -15.96
N GLY A 145 -5.99 -16.64 -16.84
CA GLY A 145 -6.05 -18.06 -16.46
C GLY A 145 -4.65 -18.60 -16.18
N MET A 146 -4.48 -19.28 -15.07
CA MET A 146 -3.20 -19.84 -14.65
C MET A 146 -3.35 -21.33 -14.30
N PRO A 147 -3.35 -22.23 -15.31
CA PRO A 147 -3.64 -23.63 -15.10
C PRO A 147 -2.48 -24.46 -14.55
N ILE A 148 -1.26 -23.94 -14.56
CA ILE A 148 -0.04 -24.73 -14.29
C ILE A 148 0.61 -24.25 -12.99
N LYS A 149 0.88 -25.18 -12.07
CA LYS A 149 1.69 -24.91 -10.88
C LYS A 149 3.05 -24.35 -11.23
N GLY A 150 3.46 -23.27 -10.54
CA GLY A 150 4.70 -22.55 -10.78
C GLY A 150 4.63 -21.54 -11.95
N MET A 151 3.48 -21.43 -12.63
CA MET A 151 3.29 -20.40 -13.65
C MET A 151 3.42 -19.01 -13.06
N LYS A 152 4.11 -18.13 -13.79
CA LYS A 152 4.37 -16.74 -13.39
C LYS A 152 4.05 -15.78 -14.53
N ILE A 153 3.33 -14.71 -14.21
CA ILE A 153 3.00 -13.66 -15.17
C ILE A 153 3.27 -12.31 -14.54
N LYS A 154 3.91 -11.40 -15.27
CA LYS A 154 4.14 -10.03 -14.80
C LYS A 154 3.10 -9.06 -15.35
N ARG A 155 2.66 -8.14 -14.51
CA ARG A 155 1.76 -7.04 -14.85
C ARG A 155 2.21 -5.77 -14.12
N THR A 156 1.62 -4.63 -14.51
CA THR A 156 1.75 -3.34 -13.83
C THR A 156 0.41 -2.63 -13.83
N PHE A 157 0.17 -1.78 -12.83
CA PHE A 157 -0.88 -0.78 -12.87
C PHE A 157 -0.29 0.55 -13.28
N THR A 158 -0.92 1.26 -14.22
CA THR A 158 -0.37 2.48 -14.84
C THR A 158 -0.94 3.78 -14.28
N LYS A 159 -1.96 3.69 -13.44
CA LYS A 159 -2.61 4.85 -12.80
C LYS A 159 -2.96 4.53 -11.35
N PRO A 160 -2.95 5.53 -10.45
CA PRO A 160 -3.32 5.33 -9.06
C PRO A 160 -4.80 5.01 -8.92
N GLU A 161 -5.10 4.11 -8.00
CA GLU A 161 -6.47 3.71 -7.63
C GLU A 161 -6.47 2.97 -6.28
N VAL A 162 -7.31 3.38 -5.36
CA VAL A 162 -7.56 2.73 -4.07
C VAL A 162 -9.00 2.23 -4.04
N MET A 163 -9.34 1.02 -3.93
CA MET A 163 -8.64 -0.28 -3.90
C MET A 163 -9.08 -1.06 -5.14
N VAL A 164 -8.14 -1.46 -5.97
CA VAL A 164 -8.44 -2.32 -7.12
C VAL A 164 -8.90 -3.69 -6.62
N LYS A 165 -10.11 -4.10 -6.99
CA LYS A 165 -10.63 -5.43 -6.68
C LYS A 165 -10.02 -6.47 -7.59
N ILE A 166 -9.58 -7.58 -6.99
CA ILE A 166 -9.06 -8.76 -7.69
C ILE A 166 -9.90 -9.97 -7.27
N LYS A 167 -10.35 -10.77 -8.22
CA LYS A 167 -11.15 -11.97 -7.98
C LYS A 167 -10.70 -13.15 -8.85
N CYS A 168 -11.05 -14.35 -8.42
CA CYS A 168 -10.96 -15.56 -9.24
C CYS A 168 -12.33 -15.89 -9.82
N GLU A 169 -12.39 -16.19 -11.12
CA GLU A 169 -13.64 -16.61 -11.78
C GLU A 169 -13.92 -18.11 -11.57
N VAL A 170 -12.91 -18.88 -11.15
CA VAL A 170 -13.03 -20.31 -10.87
C VAL A 170 -13.44 -20.56 -9.42
N HIS A 171 -12.87 -19.78 -8.48
CA HIS A 171 -13.07 -19.95 -7.06
C HIS A 171 -13.66 -18.65 -6.45
N PRO A 172 -15.00 -18.55 -6.28
CA PRO A 172 -15.66 -17.29 -5.90
C PRO A 172 -15.24 -16.71 -4.55
N TRP A 173 -14.65 -17.53 -3.70
CA TRP A 173 -14.12 -17.08 -2.39
C TRP A 173 -12.77 -16.40 -2.49
N MET A 174 -11.99 -16.61 -3.57
CA MET A 174 -10.69 -15.98 -3.76
C MET A 174 -10.87 -14.51 -4.18
N ARG A 175 -10.62 -13.60 -3.26
CA ARG A 175 -10.70 -12.16 -3.45
C ARG A 175 -9.49 -11.49 -2.81
N ALA A 176 -9.01 -10.41 -3.43
CA ALA A 176 -7.94 -9.57 -2.93
C ALA A 176 -8.14 -8.11 -3.35
N TYR A 177 -7.35 -7.22 -2.76
CA TYR A 177 -7.41 -5.79 -3.03
C TYR A 177 -6.01 -5.19 -3.13
N ALA A 178 -5.77 -4.36 -4.15
CA ALA A 178 -4.52 -3.67 -4.37
C ALA A 178 -4.70 -2.16 -4.23
N GLY A 179 -4.01 -1.56 -3.28
CA GLY A 179 -3.87 -0.10 -3.20
C GLY A 179 -2.75 0.34 -4.15
N VAL A 180 -3.13 0.93 -5.29
CA VAL A 180 -2.19 1.43 -6.30
C VAL A 180 -1.98 2.92 -6.07
N LEU A 181 -0.77 3.32 -5.72
CA LEU A 181 -0.44 4.70 -5.37
C LEU A 181 0.74 5.22 -6.21
N ASP A 182 0.83 6.52 -6.39
CA ASP A 182 1.96 7.18 -7.04
C ASP A 182 3.10 7.55 -6.07
N HIS A 183 3.03 7.06 -4.83
CA HIS A 183 4.00 7.30 -3.75
C HIS A 183 4.19 6.04 -2.89
N PRO A 184 5.30 5.94 -2.10
CA PRO A 184 5.61 4.76 -1.28
C PRO A 184 4.96 4.75 0.12
N PHE A 185 4.24 5.79 0.52
CA PHE A 185 3.77 5.98 1.91
C PHE A 185 2.46 5.25 2.18
N PHE A 186 2.57 3.95 2.34
CA PHE A 186 1.47 3.06 2.69
C PHE A 186 1.97 1.83 3.47
N ALA A 187 1.07 1.19 4.17
CA ALA A 187 1.31 -0.07 4.86
C ALA A 187 0.01 -0.88 4.96
N VAL A 188 0.13 -2.16 5.31
CA VAL A 188 -1.01 -3.05 5.59
C VAL A 188 -0.83 -3.64 6.98
N THR A 189 -1.90 -3.65 7.79
CA THR A 189 -1.84 -4.20 9.14
C THR A 189 -1.67 -5.72 9.14
N GLY A 190 -0.77 -6.19 9.98
CA GLY A 190 -0.44 -7.61 10.18
C GLY A 190 -1.31 -8.32 11.21
N GLY A 191 -0.81 -9.48 11.69
CA GLY A 191 -1.48 -10.30 12.70
C GLY A 191 -1.53 -9.69 14.11
N ASP A 192 -0.88 -8.56 14.34
CA ASP A 192 -0.92 -7.77 15.57
C ASP A 192 -1.67 -6.44 15.39
N GLY A 193 -2.15 -6.18 14.15
CA GLY A 193 -2.88 -4.97 13.77
C GLY A 193 -2.02 -3.72 13.71
N THR A 194 -0.70 -3.85 13.73
CA THR A 194 0.23 -2.72 13.59
C THR A 194 0.52 -2.41 12.13
N PHE A 195 0.94 -1.17 11.87
CA PHE A 195 1.47 -0.72 10.59
C PHE A 195 2.67 0.19 10.78
N GLU A 196 3.52 0.29 9.76
CA GLU A 196 4.68 1.17 9.73
C GLU A 196 4.80 1.82 8.34
N ILE A 197 4.83 3.15 8.28
CA ILE A 197 5.12 3.95 7.08
C ILE A 197 6.43 4.67 7.30
N LYS A 198 7.45 4.27 6.54
CA LYS A 198 8.84 4.77 6.67
C LYS A 198 9.09 5.97 5.78
N ASP A 199 10.13 6.69 6.14
CA ASP A 199 10.77 7.73 5.32
C ASP A 199 9.82 8.84 4.87
N ILE A 200 8.77 9.13 5.65
CA ILE A 200 7.84 10.22 5.35
C ILE A 200 8.49 11.56 5.72
N PRO A 201 8.57 12.53 4.79
CA PRO A 201 9.10 13.85 5.11
C PRO A 201 8.25 14.60 6.14
N PRO A 202 8.82 15.49 6.95
CA PRO A 202 8.01 16.39 7.78
C PRO A 202 7.01 17.19 6.93
N GLY A 203 5.79 17.34 7.47
CA GLY A 203 4.70 18.00 6.75
C GLY A 203 3.32 17.75 7.36
N GLN A 204 2.31 18.33 6.74
CA GLN A 204 0.92 18.09 7.09
C GLN A 204 0.31 17.10 6.10
N TYR A 205 -0.31 16.05 6.60
CA TYR A 205 -0.87 14.96 5.81
C TYR A 205 -2.27 14.60 6.28
N VAL A 206 -3.04 14.01 5.37
CA VAL A 206 -4.23 13.25 5.72
C VAL A 206 -3.92 11.78 5.46
N LEU A 207 -3.97 10.96 6.49
CA LEU A 207 -3.92 9.51 6.37
C LEU A 207 -5.32 8.96 6.20
N GLU A 208 -5.45 7.90 5.40
CA GLU A 208 -6.67 7.11 5.31
C GLU A 208 -6.36 5.64 5.60
N ALA A 209 -7.22 5.02 6.43
CA ALA A 209 -7.25 3.59 6.65
C ALA A 209 -8.48 3.00 5.95
N TRP A 210 -8.29 1.96 5.14
CA TRP A 210 -9.34 1.27 4.41
C TRP A 210 -9.45 -0.19 4.85
N HIS A 211 -10.68 -0.66 5.03
CA HIS A 211 -11.00 -2.07 5.29
C HIS A 211 -12.15 -2.54 4.40
N GLU A 212 -12.06 -3.76 3.82
CA GLU A 212 -13.02 -4.24 2.81
C GLU A 212 -14.47 -4.27 3.31
N LYS A 213 -14.70 -4.50 4.59
CA LYS A 213 -16.04 -4.55 5.21
C LYS A 213 -16.49 -3.22 5.79
N TYR A 214 -15.58 -2.49 6.42
CA TYR A 214 -15.93 -1.32 7.24
C TYR A 214 -15.67 0.01 6.54
N GLY A 215 -15.23 -0.01 5.27
CA GLY A 215 -14.99 1.19 4.48
C GLY A 215 -13.73 1.95 4.91
N THR A 216 -13.79 3.27 4.98
CA THR A 216 -12.64 4.13 5.23
C THR A 216 -12.83 5.01 6.46
N THR A 217 -11.69 5.37 7.08
CA THR A 217 -11.60 6.42 8.09
C THR A 217 -10.34 7.26 7.83
N THR A 218 -10.40 8.56 8.10
CA THR A 218 -9.30 9.49 7.84
C THR A 218 -8.85 10.20 9.11
N GLN A 219 -7.57 10.61 9.14
CA GLN A 219 -6.98 11.38 10.23
C GLN A 219 -5.97 12.37 9.68
N ALA A 220 -6.08 13.65 10.09
CA ALA A 220 -5.05 14.64 9.82
C ALA A 220 -3.88 14.44 10.79
N VAL A 221 -2.65 14.50 10.26
CA VAL A 221 -1.41 14.26 11.01
C VAL A 221 -0.38 15.31 10.60
N THR A 222 0.27 15.92 11.60
CA THR A 222 1.46 16.75 11.39
C THR A 222 2.69 15.90 11.70
N VAL A 223 3.44 15.53 10.66
CA VAL A 223 4.69 14.79 10.80
C VAL A 223 5.82 15.75 11.11
N THR A 224 6.53 15.51 12.20
CA THR A 224 7.78 16.17 12.58
C THR A 224 8.98 15.28 12.22
N ALA A 225 10.19 15.66 12.64
CA ALA A 225 11.36 14.80 12.46
C ALA A 225 11.38 13.58 13.41
N ASP A 226 10.48 13.57 14.42
CA ASP A 226 10.37 12.48 15.38
C ASP A 226 9.38 11.42 14.90
N ASN A 227 9.60 10.16 15.31
CA ASN A 227 8.67 9.07 15.06
C ASN A 227 7.37 9.32 15.83
N GLN A 228 6.23 8.98 15.19
CA GLN A 228 4.90 9.22 15.74
C GLN A 228 4.08 7.92 15.72
N GLU A 229 3.25 7.76 16.76
CA GLU A 229 2.27 6.68 16.82
C GLU A 229 0.88 7.18 16.48
N ILE A 230 0.21 6.49 15.54
CA ILE A 230 -1.11 6.82 15.02
C ILE A 230 -2.08 5.68 15.37
N GLN A 231 -3.30 6.02 15.76
CA GLN A 231 -4.33 5.02 16.04
C GLN A 231 -5.55 5.27 15.17
N PHE A 232 -5.95 4.23 14.44
CA PHE A 232 -7.25 4.18 13.77
C PHE A 232 -8.19 3.25 14.51
N GLN A 233 -9.50 3.48 14.36
CA GLN A 233 -10.54 2.65 14.94
C GLN A 233 -11.66 2.41 13.94
N PHE A 234 -12.04 1.14 13.80
CA PHE A 234 -13.26 0.72 13.11
C PHE A 234 -14.27 0.17 14.11
N LYS A 235 -15.56 0.28 13.77
CA LYS A 235 -16.68 -0.23 14.58
C LYS A 235 -17.46 -1.28 13.80
N ALA A 236 -17.97 -2.29 14.53
CA ALA A 236 -18.89 -3.29 13.98
C ALA A 236 -20.19 -2.66 13.48
#